data_6fed5fc982ff2f40f4b773b200402a11
#
_entry.id   6fed5fc982ff2f40f4b773b200402a11
#
_cell.length_a   1.000
_cell.length_b   1.000
_cell.length_c   1.000
_cell.angle_alpha   90.00
_cell.angle_beta   90.00
_cell.angle_gamma   90.00
#
_symmetry.space_group_name_H-M   'P 1'
#
loop_
_entity.id
_entity.type
_entity.pdbx_description
1 polymer ?
#
loop_
_entity_poly.entity_id
_entity_poly.type
_entity_poly.pdbx_seq_one_letter_code
_entity_poly.pdbx_strand_id
1 'polypeptide(L)'
;MISEPAAPAGGATSAPPATTRVVLIRHGETDWNRDRRIQGQTDTPLSDLGRRQAAAVGQRLKHERFAAIYASDLQRAWHTAQAIGQAALAQRADAPLPVADRRLREMDFGEWEGKTSAEIAASHPDAHARSKQRDADFRIPGGESFRDLYERAVGCVASLVAAHAGQAICVVAHGGILDMMYRHTHAIALDQPRVFSLYNAAYNCLEHDGERFRLEVWGEVAHLDALSDAVVT
;
A
#
# COMPACT_ATOMS: atom_id res chain seq x y z
N MET A 1 10.49 -58.44 -39.14
CA MET A 1 9.79 -57.12 -39.01
C MET A 1 9.85 -56.75 -37.54
N ILE A 2 10.70 -55.81 -37.21
CA ILE A 2 10.88 -55.33 -35.84
C ILE A 2 10.17 -53.98 -35.78
N SER A 3 9.11 -53.89 -34.96
CA SER A 3 8.34 -52.65 -34.77
C SER A 3 9.13 -51.66 -33.91
N GLU A 4 9.33 -50.46 -34.44
CA GLU A 4 9.94 -49.32 -33.76
C GLU A 4 8.97 -48.77 -32.68
N PRO A 5 9.48 -48.42 -31.48
CA PRO A 5 8.60 -47.83 -30.46
C PRO A 5 8.32 -46.34 -30.77
N ALA A 6 7.06 -45.93 -30.71
CA ALA A 6 6.62 -44.57 -30.87
C ALA A 6 7.26 -43.63 -29.83
N ALA A 7 7.72 -42.45 -30.28
CA ALA A 7 8.26 -41.41 -29.44
C ALA A 7 7.16 -40.84 -28.48
N PRO A 8 7.52 -40.43 -27.24
CA PRO A 8 6.54 -39.84 -26.32
C PRO A 8 6.11 -38.46 -26.81
N ALA A 9 4.80 -38.24 -26.78
CA ALA A 9 4.17 -36.98 -27.14
C ALA A 9 4.76 -35.85 -26.29
N GLY A 10 5.08 -34.73 -26.96
CA GLY A 10 5.70 -33.56 -26.37
C GLY A 10 4.88 -32.99 -25.21
N GLY A 11 5.56 -32.74 -24.12
CA GLY A 11 4.98 -32.05 -22.96
C GLY A 11 4.52 -30.66 -23.37
N ALA A 12 3.26 -30.36 -23.13
CA ALA A 12 2.72 -29.02 -23.25
C ALA A 12 3.47 -28.11 -22.29
N THR A 13 4.34 -27.24 -22.79
CA THR A 13 4.89 -26.13 -22.03
C THR A 13 3.72 -25.21 -21.69
N SER A 14 3.24 -25.25 -20.46
CA SER A 14 2.27 -24.28 -19.97
C SER A 14 2.87 -22.89 -20.12
N ALA A 15 2.14 -21.96 -20.72
CA ALA A 15 2.53 -20.56 -20.74
C ALA A 15 2.83 -20.11 -19.30
N PRO A 16 3.84 -19.25 -19.08
CA PRO A 16 4.11 -18.72 -17.75
C PRO A 16 2.85 -18.10 -17.18
N PRO A 17 2.59 -18.24 -15.87
CA PRO A 17 1.40 -17.65 -15.25
C PRO A 17 1.38 -16.15 -15.52
N ALA A 18 0.21 -15.63 -15.88
CA ALA A 18 0.05 -14.22 -16.19
C ALA A 18 0.34 -13.37 -14.94
N THR A 19 1.27 -12.44 -15.04
CA THR A 19 1.70 -11.57 -13.93
C THR A 19 0.58 -10.62 -13.53
N THR A 20 0.29 -10.53 -12.23
CA THR A 20 -0.66 -9.56 -11.67
C THR A 20 0.10 -8.31 -11.22
N ARG A 21 -0.30 -7.14 -11.71
CA ARG A 21 0.30 -5.87 -11.35
C ARG A 21 -0.49 -5.17 -10.24
N VAL A 22 0.19 -4.77 -9.18
CA VAL A 22 -0.39 -4.10 -8.02
C VAL A 22 0.23 -2.71 -7.88
N VAL A 23 -0.56 -1.68 -8.21
CA VAL A 23 -0.17 -0.28 -7.96
C VAL A 23 -0.57 0.07 -6.55
N LEU A 24 0.41 0.41 -5.68
CA LEU A 24 0.23 0.78 -4.29
C LEU A 24 0.39 2.28 -4.13
N ILE A 25 -0.62 2.95 -3.60
CA ILE A 25 -0.62 4.40 -3.37
C ILE A 25 -0.83 4.66 -1.87
N ARG A 26 0.08 5.39 -1.25
CA ARG A 26 -0.18 5.98 0.06
C ARG A 26 -1.13 7.16 -0.12
N HIS A 27 -2.10 7.33 0.76
CA HIS A 27 -3.00 8.48 0.74
C HIS A 27 -2.26 9.82 0.66
N GLY A 28 -2.90 10.86 0.13
CA GLY A 28 -2.38 12.23 0.14
C GLY A 28 -2.13 12.75 1.57
N GLU A 29 -1.36 13.82 1.71
CA GLU A 29 -1.02 14.42 3.00
C GLU A 29 -2.27 14.77 3.83
N THR A 30 -2.12 14.67 5.16
CA THR A 30 -3.05 15.20 6.17
C THR A 30 -2.32 16.24 7.02
N ASP A 31 -3.04 17.08 7.76
CA ASP A 31 -2.41 18.00 8.72
C ASP A 31 -1.60 17.24 9.78
N TRP A 32 -2.05 16.05 10.18
CA TRP A 32 -1.31 15.21 11.13
C TRP A 32 -0.01 14.64 10.54
N ASN A 33 0.09 14.44 9.22
CA ASN A 33 1.39 14.12 8.61
C ASN A 33 2.37 15.28 8.75
N ARG A 34 1.94 16.51 8.42
CA ARG A 34 2.73 17.72 8.56
C ARG A 34 3.17 17.96 10.02
N ASP A 35 2.26 17.75 10.96
CA ASP A 35 2.48 17.96 12.38
C ASP A 35 3.19 16.76 13.07
N ARG A 36 3.54 15.71 12.30
CA ARG A 36 4.20 14.48 12.77
C ARG A 36 3.44 13.78 13.91
N ARG A 37 2.10 13.84 13.88
CA ARG A 37 1.21 13.11 14.77
C ARG A 37 0.89 11.74 14.20
N ILE A 38 0.89 10.72 15.07
CA ILE A 38 0.45 9.37 14.72
C ILE A 38 -1.04 9.40 14.44
N GLN A 39 -1.45 8.91 13.27
CA GLN A 39 -2.86 8.92 12.88
C GLN A 39 -3.57 7.62 13.24
N GLY A 40 -2.93 6.49 12.93
CA GLY A 40 -3.54 5.20 13.13
C GLY A 40 -4.88 5.05 12.41
N GLN A 41 -5.89 4.57 13.11
CA GLN A 41 -7.25 4.42 12.61
C GLN A 41 -8.15 5.62 12.90
N THR A 42 -7.64 6.66 13.56
CA THR A 42 -8.34 7.95 13.66
C THR A 42 -8.57 8.50 12.26
N ASP A 43 -9.83 8.87 11.98
CA ASP A 43 -10.26 9.24 10.63
C ASP A 43 -10.03 10.72 10.33
N THR A 44 -8.79 11.06 9.99
CA THR A 44 -8.35 12.41 9.64
C THR A 44 -8.55 12.70 8.15
N PRO A 45 -9.02 13.92 7.76
CA PRO A 45 -9.18 14.31 6.37
C PRO A 45 -7.83 14.62 5.69
N LEU A 46 -7.84 14.68 4.36
CA LEU A 46 -6.74 15.23 3.58
C LEU A 46 -6.57 16.74 3.86
N SER A 47 -5.32 17.21 3.94
CA SER A 47 -4.98 18.62 3.89
C SER A 47 -5.27 19.22 2.49
N ASP A 48 -5.17 20.53 2.33
CA ASP A 48 -5.27 21.18 1.01
C ASP A 48 -4.20 20.65 0.05
N LEU A 49 -2.99 20.44 0.55
CA LEU A 49 -1.92 19.82 -0.21
C LEU A 49 -2.26 18.36 -0.55
N GLY A 50 -2.75 17.59 0.41
CA GLY A 50 -3.15 16.20 0.18
C GLY A 50 -4.24 16.05 -0.88
N ARG A 51 -5.19 16.97 -0.97
CA ARG A 51 -6.19 16.99 -2.04
C ARG A 51 -5.56 17.24 -3.41
N ARG A 52 -4.59 18.16 -3.50
CA ARG A 52 -3.82 18.41 -4.73
C ARG A 52 -2.97 17.21 -5.12
N GLN A 53 -2.32 16.54 -4.14
CA GLN A 53 -1.57 15.30 -4.37
C GLN A 53 -2.49 14.17 -4.87
N ALA A 54 -3.67 14.00 -4.28
CA ALA A 54 -4.66 13.02 -4.73
C ALA A 54 -5.11 13.28 -6.17
N ALA A 55 -5.35 14.55 -6.55
CA ALA A 55 -5.66 14.91 -7.92
C ALA A 55 -4.48 14.64 -8.88
N ALA A 56 -3.24 14.94 -8.47
CA ALA A 56 -2.04 14.71 -9.29
C ALA A 56 -1.79 13.22 -9.54
N VAL A 57 -1.90 12.35 -8.52
CA VAL A 57 -1.77 10.89 -8.72
C VAL A 57 -2.93 10.35 -9.56
N GLY A 58 -4.15 10.91 -9.43
CA GLY A 58 -5.27 10.60 -10.32
C GLY A 58 -4.94 10.91 -11.78
N GLN A 59 -4.37 12.09 -12.08
CA GLN A 59 -3.93 12.45 -13.43
C GLN A 59 -2.79 11.55 -13.93
N ARG A 60 -1.85 11.15 -13.06
CA ARG A 60 -0.78 10.18 -13.39
C ARG A 60 -1.34 8.83 -13.82
N LEU A 61 -2.43 8.38 -13.19
CA LEU A 61 -3.01 7.05 -13.38
C LEU A 61 -4.19 7.01 -14.36
N LYS A 62 -4.66 8.13 -14.88
CA LYS A 62 -5.92 8.23 -15.65
C LYS A 62 -6.00 7.33 -16.89
N HIS A 63 -4.86 6.96 -17.49
CA HIS A 63 -4.78 6.08 -18.65
C HIS A 63 -4.48 4.61 -18.30
N GLU A 64 -4.20 4.32 -17.01
CA GLU A 64 -3.99 2.97 -16.55
C GLU A 64 -5.30 2.16 -16.59
N ARG A 65 -5.20 0.90 -17.01
CA ARG A 65 -6.37 0.01 -17.07
C ARG A 65 -6.35 -0.91 -15.85
N PHE A 66 -7.03 -0.49 -14.81
CA PHE A 66 -7.23 -1.32 -13.63
C PHE A 66 -8.51 -2.17 -13.78
N ALA A 67 -8.42 -3.44 -13.35
CA ALA A 67 -9.58 -4.31 -13.18
C ALA A 67 -10.39 -3.88 -11.94
N ALA A 68 -9.70 -3.38 -10.90
CA ALA A 68 -10.33 -2.87 -9.68
C ALA A 68 -9.45 -1.80 -9.01
N ILE A 69 -10.10 -0.92 -8.23
CA ILE A 69 -9.45 0.04 -7.33
C ILE A 69 -9.95 -0.28 -5.92
N TYR A 70 -9.05 -0.68 -5.03
CA TYR A 70 -9.35 -0.93 -3.62
C TYR A 70 -8.79 0.19 -2.76
N ALA A 71 -9.48 0.52 -1.68
CA ALA A 71 -9.01 1.54 -0.75
C ALA A 71 -9.34 1.19 0.70
N SER A 72 -8.52 1.64 1.63
CA SER A 72 -8.94 1.77 3.02
C SER A 72 -10.19 2.65 3.09
N ASP A 73 -11.10 2.31 4.00
CA ASP A 73 -12.32 3.09 4.25
C ASP A 73 -12.08 4.38 5.05
N LEU A 74 -10.85 4.61 5.55
CA LEU A 74 -10.49 5.87 6.18
C LEU A 74 -10.45 7.00 5.12
N GLN A 75 -11.12 8.12 5.43
CA GLN A 75 -11.44 9.16 4.45
C GLN A 75 -10.21 9.68 3.68
N ARG A 76 -9.02 9.79 4.28
CA ARG A 76 -7.80 10.22 3.59
C ARG A 76 -7.40 9.28 2.44
N ALA A 77 -7.50 7.96 2.64
CA ALA A 77 -7.24 6.97 1.60
C ALA A 77 -8.42 6.86 0.63
N TRP A 78 -9.63 6.89 1.14
CA TRP A 78 -10.86 6.87 0.35
C TRP A 78 -10.94 8.02 -0.65
N HIS A 79 -10.74 9.27 -0.19
CA HIS A 79 -10.76 10.44 -1.07
C HIS A 79 -9.62 10.43 -2.09
N THR A 80 -8.45 9.88 -1.72
CA THR A 80 -7.36 9.68 -2.69
C THR A 80 -7.78 8.69 -3.78
N ALA A 81 -8.40 7.57 -3.42
CA ALA A 81 -8.91 6.59 -4.38
C ALA A 81 -10.04 7.15 -5.26
N GLN A 82 -10.93 7.95 -4.68
CA GLN A 82 -11.99 8.63 -5.46
C GLN A 82 -11.40 9.56 -6.53
N ALA A 83 -10.35 10.32 -6.21
CA ALA A 83 -9.67 11.16 -7.20
C ALA A 83 -9.07 10.34 -8.35
N ILE A 84 -8.49 9.17 -8.06
CA ILE A 84 -7.98 8.23 -9.07
C ILE A 84 -9.13 7.70 -9.93
N GLY A 85 -10.21 7.20 -9.31
CA GLY A 85 -11.37 6.67 -10.04
C GLY A 85 -12.05 7.72 -10.91
N GLN A 86 -12.22 8.94 -10.42
CA GLN A 86 -12.80 10.05 -11.20
C GLN A 86 -11.93 10.44 -12.40
N ALA A 87 -10.60 10.50 -12.22
CA ALA A 87 -9.70 10.80 -13.33
C ALA A 87 -9.74 9.71 -14.42
N ALA A 88 -9.84 8.43 -14.02
CA ALA A 88 -10.00 7.31 -14.95
C ALA A 88 -11.35 7.33 -15.67
N LEU A 89 -12.45 7.61 -14.96
CA LEU A 89 -13.80 7.73 -15.53
C LEU A 89 -13.91 8.86 -16.55
N ALA A 90 -13.19 9.96 -16.35
CA ALA A 90 -13.12 11.07 -17.33
C ALA A 90 -12.47 10.65 -18.67
N GLN A 91 -11.67 9.58 -18.66
CA GLN A 91 -11.06 9.03 -19.87
C GLN A 91 -11.85 7.84 -20.45
N ARG A 92 -12.53 7.09 -19.59
CA ARG A 92 -13.14 5.81 -19.95
C ARG A 92 -14.37 5.52 -19.07
N ALA A 93 -15.54 5.46 -19.67
CA ALA A 93 -16.81 5.30 -18.95
C ALA A 93 -16.95 3.97 -18.17
N ASP A 94 -16.15 2.94 -18.55
CA ASP A 94 -16.13 1.63 -17.90
C ASP A 94 -15.01 1.50 -16.82
N ALA A 95 -14.36 2.60 -16.43
CA ALA A 95 -13.34 2.55 -15.38
C ALA A 95 -13.95 2.14 -14.03
N PRO A 96 -13.27 1.31 -13.23
CA PRO A 96 -13.80 0.84 -11.96
C PRO A 96 -13.90 1.99 -10.94
N LEU A 97 -14.97 1.97 -10.16
CA LEU A 97 -15.12 2.79 -8.98
C LEU A 97 -14.33 2.15 -7.81
N PRO A 98 -13.81 2.96 -6.86
CA PRO A 98 -13.15 2.44 -5.68
C PRO A 98 -14.08 1.57 -4.83
N VAL A 99 -13.52 0.48 -4.28
CA VAL A 99 -14.17 -0.43 -3.34
C VAL A 99 -13.43 -0.34 -1.99
N ALA A 100 -14.18 -0.11 -0.92
CA ALA A 100 -13.61 -0.01 0.43
C ALA A 100 -13.27 -1.40 0.99
N ASP A 101 -12.08 -1.52 1.59
CA ASP A 101 -11.65 -2.71 2.32
C ASP A 101 -11.00 -2.30 3.65
N ARG A 102 -11.65 -2.64 4.77
CA ARG A 102 -11.15 -2.30 6.12
C ARG A 102 -9.82 -2.96 6.45
N ARG A 103 -9.46 -4.06 5.79
CA ARG A 103 -8.17 -4.73 5.97
C ARG A 103 -7.00 -3.86 5.47
N LEU A 104 -7.27 -2.82 4.66
CA LEU A 104 -6.30 -1.84 4.18
C LEU A 104 -6.12 -0.65 5.14
N ARG A 105 -6.80 -0.59 6.29
CA ARG A 105 -6.60 0.46 7.29
C ARG A 105 -5.16 0.51 7.76
N GLU A 106 -4.74 1.70 8.19
CA GLU A 106 -3.46 1.90 8.87
C GLU A 106 -3.36 1.01 10.12
N MET A 107 -2.15 0.85 10.63
CA MET A 107 -1.91 0.24 11.93
C MET A 107 -2.78 0.92 12.98
N ASP A 108 -3.41 0.12 13.84
CA ASP A 108 -4.07 0.63 15.02
C ASP A 108 -3.03 1.01 16.06
N PHE A 109 -2.87 2.31 16.29
CA PHE A 109 -1.92 2.83 17.26
C PHE A 109 -2.55 3.07 18.64
N GLY A 110 -3.82 2.70 18.83
CA GLY A 110 -4.50 2.75 20.11
C GLY A 110 -4.30 4.07 20.86
N GLU A 111 -3.79 4.01 22.09
CA GLU A 111 -3.58 5.18 22.94
C GLU A 111 -2.55 6.20 22.42
N TRP A 112 -1.82 5.88 21.35
CA TRP A 112 -0.83 6.77 20.75
C TRP A 112 -1.40 7.65 19.65
N GLU A 113 -2.62 7.38 19.19
CA GLU A 113 -3.25 8.17 18.14
C GLU A 113 -3.42 9.65 18.54
N GLY A 114 -3.14 10.55 17.62
CA GLY A 114 -3.13 11.99 17.84
C GLY A 114 -1.87 12.54 18.51
N LYS A 115 -0.98 11.70 19.03
CA LYS A 115 0.22 12.12 19.72
C LYS A 115 1.44 12.16 18.81
N THR A 116 2.38 13.04 19.12
CA THR A 116 3.74 13.02 18.58
C THR A 116 4.61 12.00 19.32
N SER A 117 5.73 11.61 18.73
CA SER A 117 6.69 10.69 19.39
C SER A 117 7.19 11.25 20.75
N ALA A 118 7.33 12.58 20.88
CA ALA A 118 7.76 13.21 22.13
C ALA A 118 6.66 13.13 23.21
N GLU A 119 5.39 13.36 22.83
CA GLU A 119 4.24 13.24 23.73
C GLU A 119 4.06 11.79 24.20
N ILE A 120 4.29 10.79 23.31
CA ILE A 120 4.25 9.36 23.67
C ILE A 120 5.41 9.03 24.66
N ALA A 121 6.62 9.50 24.37
CA ALA A 121 7.76 9.27 25.27
C ALA A 121 7.51 9.85 26.68
N ALA A 122 6.81 10.97 26.79
CA ALA A 122 6.47 11.60 28.06
C ALA A 122 5.34 10.84 28.80
N SER A 123 4.30 10.39 28.07
CA SER A 123 3.11 9.76 28.68
C SER A 123 3.24 8.23 28.85
N HIS A 124 4.07 7.55 28.03
CA HIS A 124 4.23 6.09 27.98
C HIS A 124 5.72 5.72 27.81
N PRO A 125 6.62 6.12 28.71
CA PRO A 125 8.07 6.00 28.51
C PRO A 125 8.53 4.56 28.26
N ASP A 126 8.03 3.59 29.03
CA ASP A 126 8.43 2.18 28.90
C ASP A 126 7.91 1.57 27.59
N ALA A 127 6.67 1.83 27.22
CA ALA A 127 6.07 1.36 25.97
C ALA A 127 6.78 1.99 24.75
N HIS A 128 7.10 3.29 24.83
CA HIS A 128 7.86 3.99 23.79
C HIS A 128 9.28 3.41 23.64
N ALA A 129 9.97 3.14 24.77
CA ALA A 129 11.30 2.52 24.75
C ALA A 129 11.26 1.12 24.10
N ARG A 130 10.26 0.29 24.45
CA ARG A 130 10.06 -1.02 23.82
C ARG A 130 9.79 -0.93 22.32
N SER A 131 8.94 -0.01 21.88
CA SER A 131 8.66 0.17 20.46
C SER A 131 9.90 0.54 19.63
N LYS A 132 10.86 1.24 20.24
CA LYS A 132 12.14 1.59 19.60
C LYS A 132 13.05 0.38 19.40
N GLN A 133 12.86 -0.70 20.17
CA GLN A 133 13.58 -1.98 20.00
C GLN A 133 13.05 -2.77 18.78
N ARG A 134 11.95 -2.31 18.16
CA ARG A 134 11.32 -2.93 16.99
C ARG A 134 10.93 -4.39 17.21
N ASP A 135 10.57 -4.74 18.45
CA ASP A 135 9.95 -6.02 18.75
C ASP A 135 8.63 -6.16 17.94
N ALA A 136 8.63 -7.10 17.00
CA ALA A 136 7.50 -7.29 16.09
C ALA A 136 6.21 -7.69 16.82
N ASP A 137 6.33 -8.32 17.98
CA ASP A 137 5.22 -8.80 18.80
C ASP A 137 4.81 -7.81 19.90
N PHE A 138 5.55 -6.69 20.03
CA PHE A 138 5.15 -5.62 20.93
C PHE A 138 3.85 -4.99 20.48
N ARG A 139 2.80 -5.19 21.25
CA ARG A 139 1.48 -4.59 21.01
C ARG A 139 1.40 -3.21 21.64
N ILE A 140 1.05 -2.22 20.85
CA ILE A 140 0.77 -0.87 21.34
C ILE A 140 -0.44 -0.93 22.28
N PRO A 141 -0.45 -0.22 23.42
CA PRO A 141 -1.60 -0.18 24.31
C PRO A 141 -2.90 0.20 23.58
N GLY A 142 -3.88 -0.70 23.60
CA GLY A 142 -5.14 -0.53 22.87
C GLY A 142 -5.09 -0.70 21.35
N GLY A 143 -3.93 -1.11 20.78
CA GLY A 143 -3.73 -1.19 19.34
C GLY A 143 -3.14 -2.50 18.85
N GLU A 144 -2.51 -2.48 17.68
CA GLU A 144 -1.86 -3.62 17.00
C GLU A 144 -0.36 -3.72 17.34
N SER A 145 0.22 -4.88 17.06
CA SER A 145 1.66 -5.10 16.90
C SER A 145 2.06 -4.98 15.42
N PHE A 146 3.37 -4.89 15.12
CA PHE A 146 3.85 -4.95 13.73
C PHE A 146 3.53 -6.29 13.08
N ARG A 147 3.49 -7.38 13.84
CA ARG A 147 3.11 -8.70 13.31
C ARG A 147 1.64 -8.75 12.91
N ASP A 148 0.73 -8.22 13.72
CA ASP A 148 -0.69 -8.15 13.37
C ASP A 148 -0.89 -7.36 12.07
N LEU A 149 -0.24 -6.19 11.97
CA LEU A 149 -0.29 -5.38 10.76
C LEU A 149 0.28 -6.13 9.55
N TYR A 150 1.42 -6.82 9.70
CA TYR A 150 2.04 -7.57 8.62
C TYR A 150 1.12 -8.67 8.10
N GLU A 151 0.56 -9.49 8.98
CA GLU A 151 -0.33 -10.58 8.60
C GLU A 151 -1.59 -10.07 7.91
N ARG A 152 -2.18 -8.97 8.43
CA ARG A 152 -3.36 -8.32 7.83
C ARG A 152 -3.04 -7.71 6.46
N ALA A 153 -1.95 -6.98 6.33
CA ALA A 153 -1.58 -6.30 5.10
C ALA A 153 -1.25 -7.30 3.99
N VAL A 154 -0.35 -8.25 4.27
CA VAL A 154 0.08 -9.25 3.28
C VAL A 154 -1.09 -10.16 2.91
N GLY A 155 -1.84 -10.66 3.89
CA GLY A 155 -3.01 -11.51 3.63
C GLY A 155 -4.10 -10.80 2.81
N CYS A 156 -4.34 -9.50 3.08
CA CYS A 156 -5.26 -8.71 2.30
C CYS A 156 -4.78 -8.57 0.84
N VAL A 157 -3.57 -8.06 0.61
CA VAL A 157 -3.07 -7.82 -0.76
C VAL A 157 -2.95 -9.13 -1.54
N ALA A 158 -2.49 -10.22 -0.91
CA ALA A 158 -2.44 -11.54 -1.55
C ALA A 158 -3.85 -12.04 -1.98
N SER A 159 -4.88 -11.81 -1.15
CA SER A 159 -6.25 -12.18 -1.50
C SER A 159 -6.79 -11.36 -2.69
N LEU A 160 -6.44 -10.06 -2.77
CA LEU A 160 -6.82 -9.22 -3.90
C LEU A 160 -6.10 -9.66 -5.19
N VAL A 161 -4.81 -9.99 -5.10
CA VAL A 161 -4.04 -10.53 -6.22
C VAL A 161 -4.65 -11.84 -6.74
N ALA A 162 -5.01 -12.75 -5.84
CA ALA A 162 -5.63 -14.02 -6.23
C ALA A 162 -6.98 -13.82 -6.95
N ALA A 163 -7.76 -12.81 -6.55
CA ALA A 163 -9.03 -12.47 -7.20
C ALA A 163 -8.86 -11.83 -8.59
N HIS A 164 -7.66 -11.30 -8.90
CA HIS A 164 -7.37 -10.57 -10.13
C HIS A 164 -6.14 -11.10 -10.87
N ALA A 165 -5.96 -12.43 -10.86
CA ALA A 165 -4.80 -13.07 -11.49
C ALA A 165 -4.62 -12.62 -12.96
N GLY A 166 -3.41 -12.18 -13.31
CA GLY A 166 -3.05 -11.70 -14.63
C GLY A 166 -3.59 -10.30 -14.99
N GLN A 167 -4.13 -9.56 -14.04
CA GLN A 167 -4.69 -8.24 -14.24
C GLN A 167 -3.89 -7.16 -13.49
N ALA A 168 -4.25 -5.89 -13.70
CA ALA A 168 -3.72 -4.79 -12.91
C ALA A 168 -4.78 -4.31 -11.91
N ILE A 169 -4.39 -4.09 -10.65
CA ILE A 169 -5.22 -3.49 -9.61
C ILE A 169 -4.53 -2.27 -8.99
N CYS A 170 -5.31 -1.34 -8.49
CA CYS A 170 -4.82 -0.21 -7.69
C CYS A 170 -5.26 -0.40 -6.24
N VAL A 171 -4.35 -0.19 -5.29
CA VAL A 171 -4.61 -0.28 -3.85
C VAL A 171 -4.17 1.03 -3.20
N VAL A 172 -5.12 1.76 -2.62
CA VAL A 172 -4.87 3.02 -1.92
C VAL A 172 -4.95 2.78 -0.42
N ALA A 173 -3.83 2.97 0.26
CA ALA A 173 -3.70 2.61 1.67
C ALA A 173 -2.81 3.61 2.45
N HIS A 174 -2.09 3.13 3.43
CA HIS A 174 -1.35 3.91 4.42
C HIS A 174 0.11 3.49 4.49
N GLY A 175 0.92 4.29 5.20
CA GLY A 175 2.34 4.03 5.35
C GLY A 175 2.65 2.66 5.92
N GLY A 176 1.91 2.21 6.93
CA GLY A 176 2.11 0.87 7.51
C GLY A 176 1.84 -0.27 6.52
N ILE A 177 0.76 -0.19 5.74
CA ILE A 177 0.46 -1.22 4.72
C ILE A 177 1.59 -1.30 3.67
N LEU A 178 2.03 -0.16 3.16
CA LEU A 178 3.10 -0.10 2.18
C LEU A 178 4.43 -0.61 2.77
N ASP A 179 4.75 -0.25 4.02
CA ASP A 179 5.93 -0.76 4.74
C ASP A 179 5.92 -2.29 4.80
N MET A 180 4.79 -2.90 5.19
CA MET A 180 4.66 -4.36 5.27
C MET A 180 4.79 -5.03 3.91
N MET A 181 4.21 -4.46 2.85
CA MET A 181 4.33 -5.00 1.50
C MET A 181 5.77 -4.89 0.96
N TYR A 182 6.46 -3.78 1.22
CA TYR A 182 7.87 -3.65 0.84
C TYR A 182 8.75 -4.69 1.55
N ARG A 183 8.57 -4.85 2.87
CA ARG A 183 9.29 -5.86 3.67
C ARG A 183 9.02 -7.26 3.18
N HIS A 184 7.76 -7.58 2.91
CA HIS A 184 7.38 -8.90 2.40
C HIS A 184 8.06 -9.20 1.05
N THR A 185 8.05 -8.25 0.12
CA THR A 185 8.64 -8.38 -1.22
C THR A 185 10.15 -8.60 -1.17
N HIS A 186 10.86 -7.98 -0.20
CA HIS A 186 12.32 -8.06 -0.06
C HIS A 186 12.80 -9.01 1.03
N ALA A 187 11.91 -9.76 1.67
CA ALA A 187 12.19 -10.63 2.82
C ALA A 187 12.93 -9.90 3.97
N ILE A 188 12.58 -8.61 4.21
CA ILE A 188 13.16 -7.81 5.30
C ILE A 188 12.43 -8.15 6.60
N ALA A 189 13.17 -8.53 7.63
CA ALA A 189 12.60 -8.83 8.93
C ALA A 189 11.94 -7.59 9.58
N LEU A 190 10.89 -7.80 10.39
CA LEU A 190 10.11 -6.72 10.99
C LEU A 190 10.90 -5.89 12.02
N ASP A 191 11.93 -6.48 12.63
CA ASP A 191 12.84 -5.84 13.58
C ASP A 191 13.89 -4.93 12.91
N GLN A 192 14.09 -5.06 11.59
CA GLN A 192 15.05 -4.23 10.87
C GLN A 192 14.55 -2.79 10.71
N PRO A 193 15.42 -1.78 10.80
CA PRO A 193 15.06 -0.40 10.51
C PRO A 193 14.52 -0.23 9.08
N ARG A 194 13.60 0.72 8.90
CA ARG A 194 13.17 1.11 7.57
C ARG A 194 14.24 1.98 6.90
N VAL A 195 14.66 1.59 5.70
CA VAL A 195 15.68 2.26 4.90
C VAL A 195 15.14 2.80 3.57
N PHE A 196 13.83 2.84 3.41
CA PHE A 196 13.14 3.33 2.21
C PHE A 196 12.07 4.36 2.58
N SER A 197 11.74 5.22 1.61
CA SER A 197 10.76 6.29 1.78
C SER A 197 9.34 5.81 1.53
N LEU A 198 8.38 6.48 2.18
CA LEU A 198 6.94 6.26 2.05
C LEU A 198 6.27 7.61 1.81
N TYR A 199 6.50 8.20 0.63
CA TYR A 199 5.92 9.52 0.29
C TYR A 199 4.42 9.45 0.13
N ASN A 200 3.70 10.52 0.53
CA ASN A 200 2.28 10.66 0.28
C ASN A 200 2.00 10.74 -1.24
N ALA A 201 0.98 10.04 -1.70
CA ALA A 201 0.58 9.95 -3.10
C ALA A 201 1.67 9.47 -4.07
N ALA A 202 2.78 8.89 -3.59
CA ALA A 202 3.79 8.30 -4.46
C ALA A 202 3.23 7.10 -5.21
N TYR A 203 3.71 6.93 -6.45
CA TYR A 203 3.45 5.74 -7.24
C TYR A 203 4.44 4.65 -6.86
N ASN A 204 3.91 3.49 -6.48
CA ASN A 204 4.68 2.28 -6.24
C ASN A 204 4.02 1.14 -7.02
N CYS A 205 4.82 0.23 -7.57
CA CYS A 205 4.32 -0.90 -8.36
C CYS A 205 5.00 -2.18 -7.94
N LEU A 206 4.21 -3.19 -7.64
CA LEU A 206 4.64 -4.57 -7.44
C LEU A 206 4.05 -5.44 -8.55
N GLU A 207 4.75 -6.49 -8.90
CA GLU A 207 4.27 -7.59 -9.72
C GLU A 207 4.21 -8.88 -8.91
N HIS A 208 3.19 -9.70 -9.18
CA HIS A 208 3.05 -11.04 -8.59
C HIS A 208 2.97 -12.08 -9.71
N ASP A 209 3.92 -13.02 -9.74
CA ASP A 209 4.08 -14.01 -10.80
C ASP A 209 3.30 -15.31 -10.57
N GLY A 210 2.41 -15.33 -9.56
CA GLY A 210 1.67 -16.51 -9.09
C GLY A 210 2.28 -17.15 -7.84
N GLU A 211 3.55 -16.85 -7.53
CA GLU A 211 4.26 -17.39 -6.37
C GLU A 211 4.73 -16.30 -5.41
N ARG A 212 5.29 -15.19 -5.93
CA ARG A 212 5.90 -14.15 -5.12
C ARG A 212 5.70 -12.76 -5.70
N PHE A 213 5.80 -11.76 -4.83
CA PHE A 213 5.86 -10.36 -5.22
C PHE A 213 7.27 -9.97 -5.65
N ARG A 214 7.36 -9.09 -6.65
CA ARG A 214 8.58 -8.44 -7.12
C ARG A 214 8.37 -6.94 -7.17
N LEU A 215 9.39 -6.17 -6.85
CA LEU A 215 9.34 -4.72 -6.94
C LEU A 215 9.69 -4.27 -8.36
N GLU A 216 8.79 -3.48 -8.96
CA GLU A 216 9.01 -2.80 -10.22
C GLU A 216 9.39 -1.32 -10.03
N VAL A 217 8.60 -0.60 -9.24
CA VAL A 217 8.81 0.84 -8.97
C VAL A 217 8.51 1.12 -7.51
N TRP A 218 9.32 1.99 -6.87
CA TRP A 218 9.06 2.45 -5.54
C TRP A 218 9.38 3.93 -5.35
N GLY A 219 8.42 4.67 -4.76
CA GLY A 219 8.62 6.05 -4.36
C GLY A 219 8.71 7.03 -5.52
N GLU A 220 8.13 6.71 -6.71
CA GLU A 220 8.08 7.66 -7.82
C GLU A 220 7.12 8.80 -7.48
N VAL A 221 7.62 10.05 -7.57
CA VAL A 221 6.91 11.29 -7.19
C VAL A 221 6.93 12.37 -8.28
N ALA A 222 7.44 12.08 -9.47
CA ALA A 222 7.59 13.07 -10.55
C ALA A 222 6.26 13.79 -10.89
N HIS A 223 5.12 13.14 -10.74
CA HIS A 223 3.80 13.75 -10.93
C HIS A 223 3.43 14.79 -9.84
N LEU A 224 4.22 14.90 -8.78
CA LEU A 224 4.06 15.87 -7.69
C LEU A 224 4.98 17.09 -7.83
N ASP A 225 5.91 17.11 -8.79
CA ASP A 225 6.93 18.17 -8.93
C ASP A 225 6.31 19.57 -9.06
N ALA A 226 5.16 19.70 -9.73
CA ALA A 226 4.43 20.96 -9.83
C ALA A 226 3.83 21.45 -8.49
N LEU A 227 3.84 20.61 -7.46
CA LEU A 227 3.40 20.91 -6.10
C LEU A 227 4.62 21.20 -5.20
N SER A 228 5.64 21.81 -5.70
CA SER A 228 7.08 21.86 -5.35
C SER A 228 7.47 22.04 -3.86
N ASP A 229 6.55 22.30 -2.96
CA ASP A 229 6.77 22.29 -1.50
C ASP A 229 6.19 21.05 -0.84
N ALA A 230 5.86 20.02 -1.61
CA ALA A 230 4.84 19.03 -1.30
C ALA A 230 5.36 17.64 -0.95
N VAL A 231 6.66 17.36 -1.05
CA VAL A 231 7.20 16.03 -0.69
C VAL A 231 7.66 16.07 0.76
N VAL A 232 6.75 15.82 1.68
CA VAL A 232 7.08 15.62 3.10
C VAL A 232 7.24 14.12 3.34
N THR A 233 8.43 13.74 3.79
CA THR A 233 8.81 12.38 4.20
C THR A 233 8.18 11.95 5.52
#